data_e214100739039195bc43e49e8db243d2
#
_entry.id   e214100739039195bc43e49e8db243d2
#
_cell.length_a   1.000
_cell.length_b   1.000
_cell.length_c   1.000
_cell.angle_alpha   90.00
_cell.angle_beta   90.00
_cell.angle_gamma   90.00
#
_symmetry.space_group_name_H-M   'P 1'
#
loop_
_entity.id
_entity.type
_entity.pdbx_description
1 polymer ?
#
loop_
_entity_poly.entity_id
_entity_poly.type
_entity_poly.pdbx_seq_one_letter_code
_entity_poly.pdbx_strand_id
1 'polypeptide(L)'
;QMCIRDRLLHDSGLLTDGKMESIKAMSKRRGMPLEYAFLLDSLQAERDQGITIDVTKIPFKSAKRTYVIIDAPGHKEFLKNMITGAAQADGGVIVIDAAEGLQEQSRRHCYLLKLLGFSFVTVVVNKMDLVSYDDNIFEQITTKLTDYLNRIGMHAQNIVPISAREGEGLITSSELMAWYDGPTFLEAIDSIEQKEPLTGGPLRLPIQDVYKFDERRILVGRIETGSLSIGDTLLFSPSNKTANVSSFETWNETITQETLSAGRSVAFTLDEQIFVERGHIASDPKSPPFETNIFKARLFWLAEKPLVKSCRMTLKLTTAEYSCLLYTSPSPRDSRV
;
A
#
# COMPACT_ATOMS: atom_id res chain seq x y z
N GLN A 1 -8.75 -14.00 1.20
CA GLN A 1 -8.58 -12.53 1.09
C GLN A 1 -9.87 -11.85 0.61
N MET A 2 -10.39 -12.20 -0.55
CA MET A 2 -11.60 -11.58 -1.13
C MET A 2 -12.80 -11.59 -0.19
N CYS A 3 -13.09 -12.70 0.49
CA CYS A 3 -14.21 -12.78 1.43
C CYS A 3 -14.09 -11.80 2.61
N ILE A 4 -12.87 -11.57 3.15
CA ILE A 4 -12.65 -10.61 4.24
C ILE A 4 -12.98 -9.21 3.79
N ARG A 5 -12.42 -8.78 2.66
CA ARG A 5 -12.62 -7.47 2.05
C ARG A 5 -14.10 -7.19 1.81
N ASP A 6 -14.75 -8.10 1.11
CA ASP A 6 -16.13 -7.92 0.67
C ASP A 6 -17.11 -7.98 1.83
N ARG A 7 -16.83 -8.83 2.82
CA ARG A 7 -17.61 -8.91 4.06
C ARG A 7 -17.46 -7.64 4.90
N LEU A 8 -16.24 -7.13 5.03
CA LEU A 8 -15.97 -5.89 5.76
C LEU A 8 -16.75 -4.71 5.15
N LEU A 9 -16.79 -4.61 3.83
CA LEU A 9 -17.56 -3.58 3.12
C LEU A 9 -19.07 -3.74 3.27
N HIS A 10 -19.54 -4.98 3.29
CA HIS A 10 -20.95 -5.28 3.52
C HIS A 10 -21.38 -4.88 4.95
N ASP A 11 -20.67 -5.39 5.95
CA ASP A 11 -21.04 -5.20 7.35
C ASP A 11 -20.84 -3.76 7.84
N SER A 12 -20.00 -2.98 7.16
CA SER A 12 -19.85 -1.53 7.42
C SER A 12 -20.88 -0.65 6.71
N GLY A 13 -21.85 -1.23 5.98
CA GLY A 13 -22.92 -0.49 5.31
C GLY A 13 -22.48 0.38 4.12
N LEU A 14 -21.28 0.15 3.59
CA LEU A 14 -20.75 0.90 2.45
C LEU A 14 -21.22 0.37 1.09
N LEU A 15 -21.91 -0.76 1.08
CA LEU A 15 -22.48 -1.35 -0.13
C LEU A 15 -23.93 -0.86 -0.31
N THR A 16 -24.23 -0.34 -1.49
CA THR A 16 -25.60 0.02 -1.86
C THR A 16 -26.45 -1.21 -2.05
N ASP A 17 -27.69 -1.19 -1.50
CA ASP A 17 -28.64 -2.31 -1.49
C ASP A 17 -28.86 -2.95 -2.89
N GLY A 18 -28.85 -2.18 -3.98
CA GLY A 18 -29.01 -2.67 -5.33
C GLY A 18 -27.88 -3.58 -5.86
N LYS A 19 -26.65 -3.44 -5.33
CA LYS A 19 -25.54 -4.36 -5.67
C LYS A 19 -25.72 -5.74 -5.04
N MET A 20 -26.21 -5.81 -3.81
CA MET A 20 -26.47 -7.07 -3.13
C MET A 20 -27.56 -7.89 -3.80
N GLU A 21 -28.63 -7.25 -4.25
CA GLU A 21 -29.71 -7.95 -4.98
C GLU A 21 -29.24 -8.55 -6.29
N SER A 22 -28.39 -7.83 -7.03
CA SER A 22 -27.84 -8.33 -8.30
C SER A 22 -26.93 -9.56 -8.09
N ILE A 23 -26.16 -9.60 -6.97
CA ILE A 23 -25.29 -10.73 -6.63
C ILE A 23 -26.09 -11.94 -6.15
N LYS A 24 -27.10 -11.73 -5.31
CA LYS A 24 -28.04 -12.78 -4.92
C LYS A 24 -28.69 -13.43 -6.14
N ALA A 25 -29.11 -12.61 -7.10
CA ALA A 25 -29.69 -13.09 -8.34
C ALA A 25 -28.67 -13.87 -9.21
N MET A 26 -27.40 -13.44 -9.25
CA MET A 26 -26.34 -14.10 -10.02
C MET A 26 -25.91 -15.42 -9.37
N SER A 27 -25.74 -15.48 -8.05
CA SER A 27 -25.44 -16.71 -7.32
C SER A 27 -26.56 -17.73 -7.46
N LYS A 28 -27.81 -17.30 -7.38
CA LYS A 28 -28.98 -18.16 -7.59
C LYS A 28 -29.05 -18.72 -9.01
N ARG A 29 -28.69 -17.94 -10.04
CA ARG A 29 -28.64 -18.41 -11.46
C ARG A 29 -27.52 -19.42 -11.68
N ARG A 30 -26.42 -19.37 -10.94
CA ARG A 30 -25.29 -20.30 -11.04
C ARG A 30 -25.41 -21.52 -10.14
N GLY A 31 -26.45 -21.61 -9.29
CA GLY A 31 -26.63 -22.71 -8.33
C GLY A 31 -25.52 -22.77 -7.25
N MET A 32 -24.82 -21.66 -7.00
CA MET A 32 -23.74 -21.57 -6.03
C MET A 32 -24.21 -20.83 -4.77
N PRO A 33 -23.66 -21.16 -3.58
CA PRO A 33 -23.93 -20.36 -2.37
C PRO A 33 -23.52 -18.91 -2.60
N LEU A 34 -24.12 -18.00 -1.84
CA LEU A 34 -23.80 -16.57 -1.91
C LEU A 34 -22.34 -16.37 -1.53
N GLU A 35 -21.50 -16.06 -2.49
CA GLU A 35 -20.10 -15.69 -2.24
C GLU A 35 -19.94 -14.17 -2.39
N TYR A 36 -19.55 -13.54 -1.30
CA TYR A 36 -19.24 -12.10 -1.26
C TYR A 36 -18.08 -11.75 -2.23
N ALA A 37 -17.23 -12.73 -2.59
CA ALA A 37 -16.10 -12.56 -3.50
C ALA A 37 -16.47 -11.99 -4.88
N PHE A 38 -17.73 -12.05 -5.30
CA PHE A 38 -18.18 -11.52 -6.60
C PHE A 38 -18.51 -10.02 -6.58
N LEU A 39 -18.41 -9.36 -5.42
CA LEU A 39 -18.86 -7.98 -5.26
C LEU A 39 -18.01 -6.96 -6.00
N LEU A 40 -16.71 -7.15 -6.05
CA LEU A 40 -15.76 -6.12 -6.50
C LEU A 40 -14.79 -6.60 -7.58
N ASP A 41 -14.82 -7.88 -7.94
CA ASP A 41 -13.90 -8.41 -8.93
C ASP A 41 -14.23 -7.86 -10.33
N SER A 42 -13.33 -7.03 -10.82
CA SER A 42 -13.46 -6.37 -12.12
C SER A 42 -13.12 -7.28 -13.29
N LEU A 43 -12.23 -8.27 -13.07
CA LEU A 43 -11.77 -9.18 -14.12
C LEU A 43 -12.55 -10.50 -14.12
N GLN A 44 -13.02 -10.92 -15.31
CA GLN A 44 -13.69 -12.20 -15.49
C GLN A 44 -12.81 -13.38 -15.01
N ALA A 45 -11.50 -13.30 -15.28
CA ALA A 45 -10.52 -14.31 -14.89
C ALA A 45 -10.36 -14.46 -13.36
N GLU A 46 -10.48 -13.38 -12.61
CA GLU A 46 -10.45 -13.41 -11.14
C GLU A 46 -11.66 -14.15 -10.58
N ARG A 47 -12.85 -13.88 -11.17
CA ARG A 47 -14.11 -14.55 -10.79
C ARG A 47 -14.13 -16.04 -11.12
N ASP A 48 -13.51 -16.41 -12.24
CA ASP A 48 -13.53 -17.81 -12.72
C ASP A 48 -12.52 -18.67 -11.95
N GLN A 49 -11.41 -18.07 -11.47
CA GLN A 49 -10.35 -18.77 -10.75
C GLN A 49 -10.37 -18.55 -9.23
N GLY A 50 -11.15 -17.58 -8.74
CA GLY A 50 -11.24 -17.24 -7.31
C GLY A 50 -9.92 -16.70 -6.73
N ILE A 51 -9.10 -16.05 -7.55
CA ILE A 51 -7.80 -15.48 -7.15
C ILE A 51 -7.71 -14.02 -7.58
N THR A 52 -7.04 -13.20 -6.76
CA THR A 52 -6.68 -11.83 -7.12
C THR A 52 -5.49 -11.86 -8.07
N ILE A 53 -5.61 -11.23 -9.23
CA ILE A 53 -4.55 -11.17 -10.26
C ILE A 53 -3.85 -9.82 -10.21
N ASP A 54 -4.60 -8.72 -10.11
CA ASP A 54 -4.07 -7.37 -10.08
C ASP A 54 -4.37 -6.67 -8.76
N VAL A 55 -3.64 -5.60 -8.48
CA VAL A 55 -3.80 -4.81 -7.25
C VAL A 55 -5.06 -3.96 -7.36
N THR A 56 -5.99 -4.18 -6.45
CA THR A 56 -7.22 -3.38 -6.38
C THR A 56 -7.17 -2.45 -5.16
N LYS A 57 -7.49 -1.17 -5.38
CA LYS A 57 -7.58 -0.15 -4.32
C LYS A 57 -9.03 0.17 -4.03
N ILE A 58 -9.44 -0.03 -2.81
CA ILE A 58 -10.84 0.12 -2.39
C ILE A 58 -10.91 1.07 -1.21
N PRO A 59 -11.61 2.21 -1.34
CA PRO A 59 -11.84 3.10 -0.22
C PRO A 59 -12.76 2.43 0.80
N PHE A 60 -12.39 2.53 2.06
CA PHE A 60 -13.13 2.00 3.20
C PHE A 60 -13.12 3.01 4.33
N LYS A 61 -14.20 3.14 5.07
CA LYS A 61 -14.31 4.07 6.20
C LYS A 61 -14.78 3.33 7.44
N SER A 62 -14.01 3.42 8.52
CA SER A 62 -14.46 3.06 9.87
C SER A 62 -15.02 4.29 10.59
N ALA A 63 -15.49 4.10 11.82
CA ALA A 63 -15.87 5.21 12.67
C ALA A 63 -14.68 6.12 13.03
N LYS A 64 -13.45 5.59 13.04
CA LYS A 64 -12.25 6.30 13.47
C LYS A 64 -11.51 6.98 12.32
N ARG A 65 -11.43 6.33 11.13
CA ARG A 65 -10.64 6.86 10.01
C ARG A 65 -11.07 6.31 8.64
N THR A 66 -10.54 6.93 7.59
CA THR A 66 -10.69 6.44 6.22
C THR A 66 -9.45 5.66 5.79
N TYR A 67 -9.67 4.53 5.14
CA TYR A 67 -8.65 3.62 4.62
C TYR A 67 -8.73 3.49 3.11
N VAL A 68 -7.64 3.08 2.52
CA VAL A 68 -7.61 2.47 1.19
C VAL A 68 -7.11 1.04 1.37
N ILE A 69 -8.00 0.07 1.22
CA ILE A 69 -7.62 -1.34 1.20
C ILE A 69 -6.90 -1.61 -0.12
N ILE A 70 -5.66 -2.05 -0.04
CA ILE A 70 -4.86 -2.50 -1.17
C ILE A 70 -4.91 -4.03 -1.18
N ASP A 71 -5.83 -4.58 -1.95
CA ASP A 71 -5.93 -6.03 -2.12
C ASP A 71 -4.88 -6.50 -3.13
N ALA A 72 -3.89 -7.22 -2.63
CA ALA A 72 -2.74 -7.65 -3.40
C ALA A 72 -2.78 -9.17 -3.62
N PRO A 73 -2.45 -9.65 -4.83
CA PRO A 73 -2.50 -11.08 -5.12
C PRO A 73 -1.56 -11.89 -4.23
N GLY A 74 -2.07 -13.01 -3.71
CA GLY A 74 -1.30 -13.91 -2.86
C GLY A 74 -0.57 -15.03 -3.62
N HIS A 75 -0.84 -15.23 -4.91
CA HIS A 75 -0.27 -16.33 -5.68
C HIS A 75 1.16 -15.99 -6.16
N LYS A 76 2.05 -16.99 -6.14
CA LYS A 76 3.48 -16.81 -6.48
C LYS A 76 3.73 -16.19 -7.86
N GLU A 77 2.84 -16.42 -8.84
CA GLU A 77 2.96 -15.88 -10.19
C GLU A 77 2.75 -14.36 -10.25
N PHE A 78 2.02 -13.80 -9.28
CA PHE A 78 1.70 -12.37 -9.21
C PHE A 78 2.51 -11.61 -8.15
N LEU A 79 3.66 -12.16 -7.74
CA LEU A 79 4.52 -11.59 -6.71
C LEU A 79 4.91 -10.13 -6.99
N LYS A 80 5.12 -9.78 -8.27
CA LYS A 80 5.42 -8.42 -8.69
C LYS A 80 4.28 -7.44 -8.33
N ASN A 81 3.04 -7.84 -8.60
CA ASN A 81 1.86 -7.01 -8.28
C ASN A 81 1.70 -6.89 -6.77
N MET A 82 1.91 -7.98 -6.01
CA MET A 82 1.89 -7.95 -4.55
C MET A 82 2.92 -6.94 -3.99
N ILE A 83 4.17 -6.96 -4.46
CA ILE A 83 5.22 -6.04 -4.01
C ILE A 83 4.84 -4.59 -4.34
N THR A 84 4.32 -4.34 -5.53
CA THR A 84 3.91 -3.00 -5.97
C THR A 84 2.78 -2.45 -5.09
N GLY A 85 1.81 -3.29 -4.72
CA GLY A 85 0.73 -2.92 -3.81
C GLY A 85 1.25 -2.67 -2.38
N ALA A 86 2.01 -3.61 -1.84
CA ALA A 86 2.54 -3.54 -0.48
C ALA A 86 3.47 -2.34 -0.27
N ALA A 87 4.27 -1.95 -1.27
CA ALA A 87 5.16 -0.80 -1.17
C ALA A 87 4.43 0.55 -0.97
N GLN A 88 3.14 0.61 -1.29
CA GLN A 88 2.30 1.81 -1.12
C GLN A 88 1.49 1.81 0.17
N ALA A 89 1.55 0.73 0.96
CA ALA A 89 0.74 0.57 2.16
C ALA A 89 1.46 1.11 3.42
N ASP A 90 0.68 1.66 4.34
CA ASP A 90 1.15 2.09 5.66
C ASP A 90 1.20 0.93 6.65
N GLY A 91 0.29 -0.03 6.52
CA GLY A 91 0.21 -1.23 7.35
C GLY A 91 0.02 -2.50 6.53
N GLY A 92 0.52 -3.62 7.02
CA GLY A 92 0.40 -4.93 6.40
C GLY A 92 -0.57 -5.85 7.17
N VAL A 93 -1.45 -6.52 6.44
CA VAL A 93 -2.32 -7.57 6.98
C VAL A 93 -1.96 -8.91 6.32
N ILE A 94 -1.58 -9.89 7.13
CA ILE A 94 -1.30 -11.27 6.70
C ILE A 94 -2.52 -12.13 7.02
N VAL A 95 -3.02 -12.84 6.03
CA VAL A 95 -4.15 -13.77 6.19
C VAL A 95 -3.63 -15.20 6.18
N ILE A 96 -3.97 -15.96 7.21
CA ILE A 96 -3.65 -17.39 7.37
C ILE A 96 -4.97 -18.16 7.42
N ASP A 97 -5.01 -19.30 6.74
CA ASP A 97 -6.11 -20.25 6.81
C ASP A 97 -5.96 -21.12 8.07
N ALA A 98 -6.99 -21.16 8.92
CA ALA A 98 -6.96 -21.93 10.17
C ALA A 98 -6.81 -23.43 9.93
N ALA A 99 -7.40 -23.96 8.85
CA ALA A 99 -7.33 -25.39 8.53
C ALA A 99 -5.95 -25.80 7.95
N GLU A 100 -5.29 -24.88 7.20
CA GLU A 100 -3.99 -25.16 6.59
C GLU A 100 -2.81 -24.74 7.48
N GLY A 101 -3.00 -23.79 8.36
CA GLY A 101 -1.97 -23.23 9.22
C GLY A 101 -0.92 -22.40 8.47
N LEU A 102 0.27 -22.28 9.06
CA LEU A 102 1.37 -21.47 8.53
C LEU A 102 2.07 -22.16 7.36
N GLN A 103 1.72 -21.82 6.14
CA GLN A 103 2.27 -22.34 4.90
C GLN A 103 3.57 -21.61 4.47
N GLU A 104 4.35 -22.24 3.58
CA GLU A 104 5.56 -21.62 3.02
C GLU A 104 5.28 -20.30 2.31
N GLN A 105 4.16 -20.21 1.62
CA GLN A 105 3.73 -18.97 0.93
C GLN A 105 3.48 -17.84 1.92
N SER A 106 2.83 -18.11 3.07
CA SER A 106 2.63 -17.11 4.11
C SER A 106 3.96 -16.61 4.68
N ARG A 107 4.94 -17.51 4.86
CA ARG A 107 6.30 -17.14 5.30
C ARG A 107 6.99 -16.24 4.29
N ARG A 108 6.87 -16.54 3.00
CA ARG A 108 7.42 -15.68 1.92
C ARG A 108 6.80 -14.28 1.94
N HIS A 109 5.49 -14.18 2.12
CA HIS A 109 4.81 -12.88 2.21
C HIS A 109 5.29 -12.08 3.43
N CYS A 110 5.41 -12.69 4.60
CA CYS A 110 5.99 -12.03 5.78
C CYS A 110 7.40 -11.51 5.50
N TYR A 111 8.26 -12.35 4.90
CA TYR A 111 9.63 -11.95 4.56
C TYR A 111 9.68 -10.78 3.57
N LEU A 112 8.82 -10.79 2.55
CA LEU A 112 8.72 -9.69 1.59
C LEU A 112 8.25 -8.39 2.24
N LEU A 113 7.25 -8.43 3.13
CA LEU A 113 6.84 -7.25 3.90
C LEU A 113 7.99 -6.72 4.76
N LYS A 114 8.76 -7.62 5.39
CA LYS A 114 9.97 -7.22 6.14
C LYS A 114 10.98 -6.48 5.26
N LEU A 115 11.23 -7.00 4.08
CA LEU A 115 12.17 -6.38 3.13
C LEU A 115 11.65 -5.03 2.60
N LEU A 116 10.33 -4.84 2.51
CA LEU A 116 9.68 -3.56 2.19
C LEU A 116 9.70 -2.56 3.34
N GLY A 117 10.25 -2.95 4.50
CA GLY A 117 10.44 -2.07 5.64
C GLY A 117 9.35 -2.13 6.70
N PHE A 118 8.43 -3.09 6.62
CA PHE A 118 7.44 -3.30 7.69
C PHE A 118 8.13 -3.89 8.93
N SER A 119 7.95 -3.27 10.07
CA SER A 119 8.40 -3.77 11.37
C SER A 119 7.29 -4.51 12.10
N PHE A 120 6.04 -4.14 11.82
CA PHE A 120 4.83 -4.70 12.42
C PHE A 120 3.84 -5.12 11.34
N VAL A 121 3.06 -6.14 11.63
CA VAL A 121 1.93 -6.61 10.81
C VAL A 121 0.75 -7.00 11.69
N THR A 122 -0.45 -6.83 11.19
CA THR A 122 -1.64 -7.47 11.75
C THR A 122 -1.82 -8.82 11.07
N VAL A 123 -2.09 -9.84 11.85
CA VAL A 123 -2.33 -11.19 11.33
C VAL A 123 -3.77 -11.57 11.55
N VAL A 124 -4.36 -12.19 10.55
CA VAL A 124 -5.73 -12.69 10.59
C VAL A 124 -5.71 -14.19 10.36
N VAL A 125 -6.17 -14.95 11.35
CA VAL A 125 -6.40 -16.39 11.22
C VAL A 125 -7.85 -16.58 10.81
N ASN A 126 -8.07 -16.77 9.50
CA ASN A 126 -9.39 -16.87 8.89
C ASN A 126 -9.86 -18.31 8.75
N LYS A 127 -11.14 -18.48 8.52
CA LYS A 127 -11.85 -19.77 8.38
C LYS A 127 -11.87 -20.58 9.68
N MET A 128 -12.02 -19.91 10.81
CA MET A 128 -12.16 -20.57 12.11
C MET A 128 -13.40 -21.47 12.17
N ASP A 129 -14.40 -21.21 11.32
CA ASP A 129 -15.56 -22.10 11.11
C ASP A 129 -15.19 -23.51 10.67
N LEU A 130 -14.13 -23.66 9.84
CA LEU A 130 -13.67 -24.98 9.37
C LEU A 130 -12.97 -25.82 10.45
N VAL A 131 -12.52 -25.19 11.50
CA VAL A 131 -11.86 -25.83 12.65
C VAL A 131 -12.71 -25.74 13.92
N SER A 132 -14.02 -25.51 13.77
CA SER A 132 -15.00 -25.45 14.89
C SER A 132 -14.62 -24.41 15.96
N TYR A 133 -13.96 -23.32 15.57
CA TYR A 133 -13.50 -22.23 16.45
C TYR A 133 -12.58 -22.67 17.58
N ASP A 134 -11.79 -23.72 17.37
CA ASP A 134 -10.91 -24.35 18.38
C ASP A 134 -9.75 -23.40 18.75
N ASP A 135 -9.64 -23.08 20.05
CA ASP A 135 -8.60 -22.26 20.65
C ASP A 135 -7.19 -22.88 20.49
N ASN A 136 -7.08 -24.20 20.66
CA ASN A 136 -5.78 -24.89 20.56
C ASN A 136 -5.17 -24.78 19.14
N ILE A 137 -6.01 -24.82 18.10
CA ILE A 137 -5.55 -24.64 16.72
C ILE A 137 -5.06 -23.21 16.52
N PHE A 138 -5.79 -22.22 17.03
CA PHE A 138 -5.39 -20.84 16.98
C PHE A 138 -4.06 -20.60 17.72
N GLU A 139 -3.89 -21.12 18.93
CA GLU A 139 -2.65 -21.02 19.71
C GLU A 139 -1.45 -21.64 19.00
N GLN A 140 -1.63 -22.81 18.39
CA GLN A 140 -0.57 -23.47 17.63
C GLN A 140 -0.10 -22.64 16.42
N ILE A 141 -1.05 -22.03 15.70
CA ILE A 141 -0.75 -21.16 14.57
C ILE A 141 -0.03 -19.90 15.05
N THR A 142 -0.55 -19.28 16.11
CA THR A 142 0.00 -18.05 16.71
C THR A 142 1.43 -18.26 17.18
N THR A 143 1.71 -19.35 17.87
CA THR A 143 3.06 -19.71 18.37
C THR A 143 4.03 -19.87 17.21
N LYS A 144 3.70 -20.71 16.22
CA LYS A 144 4.57 -20.98 15.06
C LYS A 144 4.83 -19.71 14.24
N LEU A 145 3.81 -18.86 14.11
CA LEU A 145 3.92 -17.62 13.37
C LEU A 145 4.78 -16.58 14.11
N THR A 146 4.55 -16.40 15.40
CA THR A 146 5.31 -15.47 16.25
C THR A 146 6.79 -15.85 16.27
N ASP A 147 7.11 -17.13 16.41
CA ASP A 147 8.48 -17.64 16.32
C ASP A 147 9.12 -17.31 14.96
N TYR A 148 8.37 -17.49 13.87
CA TYR A 148 8.86 -17.17 12.55
C TYR A 148 9.10 -15.66 12.37
N LEU A 149 8.13 -14.83 12.75
CA LEU A 149 8.23 -13.37 12.65
C LEU A 149 9.43 -12.84 13.45
N ASN A 150 9.63 -13.33 14.67
CA ASN A 150 10.77 -12.94 15.51
C ASN A 150 12.11 -13.30 14.86
N ARG A 151 12.24 -14.48 14.22
CA ARG A 151 13.44 -14.87 13.48
C ARG A 151 13.81 -13.94 12.34
N ILE A 152 12.81 -13.37 11.65
CA ILE A 152 13.03 -12.41 10.57
C ILE A 152 13.10 -10.96 11.06
N GLY A 153 12.98 -10.72 12.38
CA GLY A 153 13.00 -9.38 12.98
C GLY A 153 11.76 -8.55 12.67
N MET A 154 10.58 -9.17 12.62
CA MET A 154 9.28 -8.55 12.47
C MET A 154 8.37 -8.99 13.62
N HIS A 155 7.34 -8.21 13.94
CA HIS A 155 6.43 -8.52 15.05
C HIS A 155 4.98 -8.48 14.58
N ALA A 156 4.14 -9.36 15.13
CA ALA A 156 2.69 -9.23 15.00
C ALA A 156 2.22 -8.19 16.02
N GLN A 157 1.55 -7.14 15.54
CA GLN A 157 0.90 -6.15 16.40
C GLN A 157 -0.38 -6.74 17.01
N ASN A 158 -1.16 -7.42 16.17
CA ASN A 158 -2.35 -8.15 16.57
C ASN A 158 -2.40 -9.47 15.80
N ILE A 159 -2.94 -10.52 16.43
CA ILE A 159 -3.31 -11.79 15.78
C ILE A 159 -4.77 -12.04 16.10
N VAL A 160 -5.62 -12.01 15.08
CA VAL A 160 -7.09 -11.98 15.23
C VAL A 160 -7.70 -13.23 14.59
N PRO A 161 -8.45 -14.05 15.34
CA PRO A 161 -9.21 -15.14 14.77
C PRO A 161 -10.52 -14.62 14.17
N ILE A 162 -10.85 -15.06 12.95
CA ILE A 162 -12.10 -14.68 12.29
C ILE A 162 -12.72 -15.82 11.49
N SER A 163 -14.01 -15.72 11.21
CA SER A 163 -14.63 -16.37 10.07
C SER A 163 -15.22 -15.30 9.14
N ALA A 164 -14.54 -15.02 8.04
CA ALA A 164 -15.02 -14.01 7.09
C ALA A 164 -16.33 -14.44 6.42
N ARG A 165 -16.58 -15.73 6.30
CA ARG A 165 -17.83 -16.29 5.74
C ARG A 165 -19.01 -16.01 6.64
N GLU A 166 -18.87 -16.31 7.93
CA GLU A 166 -19.95 -16.17 8.93
C GLU A 166 -20.01 -14.75 9.50
N GLY A 167 -18.94 -13.95 9.38
CA GLY A 167 -18.84 -12.57 9.89
C GLY A 167 -18.28 -12.48 11.31
N GLU A 168 -17.84 -13.60 11.87
CA GLU A 168 -17.35 -13.69 13.23
C GLU A 168 -15.97 -13.03 13.40
N GLY A 169 -15.82 -12.18 14.42
CA GLY A 169 -14.56 -11.53 14.77
C GLY A 169 -14.12 -10.40 13.82
N LEU A 170 -14.94 -9.99 12.85
CA LEU A 170 -14.61 -8.92 11.89
C LEU A 170 -14.87 -7.53 12.46
N ILE A 171 -16.12 -7.22 12.78
CA ILE A 171 -16.55 -5.91 13.31
C ILE A 171 -16.95 -6.05 14.77
N THR A 172 -17.57 -7.16 15.12
CA THR A 172 -18.00 -7.48 16.49
C THR A 172 -17.27 -8.72 17.00
N SER A 173 -17.09 -8.79 18.31
CA SER A 173 -16.60 -10.00 18.97
C SER A 173 -17.56 -11.17 18.72
N SER A 174 -17.04 -12.40 18.76
CA SER A 174 -17.80 -13.62 18.50
C SER A 174 -18.04 -14.38 19.81
N GLU A 175 -19.29 -14.78 20.06
CA GLU A 175 -19.61 -15.66 21.18
C GLU A 175 -19.03 -17.08 20.97
N LEU A 176 -18.82 -17.49 19.72
CA LEU A 176 -18.21 -18.79 19.35
C LEU A 176 -16.70 -18.82 19.66
N MET A 177 -16.08 -17.65 19.84
CA MET A 177 -14.68 -17.49 20.22
C MET A 177 -14.57 -16.72 21.54
N ALA A 178 -15.40 -17.06 22.54
CA ALA A 178 -15.39 -16.42 23.85
C ALA A 178 -14.06 -16.57 24.62
N TRP A 179 -13.19 -17.46 24.17
CA TRP A 179 -11.83 -17.64 24.67
C TRP A 179 -10.85 -16.55 24.18
N TYR A 180 -11.25 -15.76 23.18
CA TYR A 180 -10.40 -14.69 22.61
C TYR A 180 -10.79 -13.33 23.20
N ASP A 181 -9.91 -12.75 24.00
CA ASP A 181 -10.09 -11.44 24.63
C ASP A 181 -9.46 -10.28 23.85
N GLY A 182 -8.93 -10.55 22.66
CA GLY A 182 -8.27 -9.54 21.84
C GLY A 182 -9.25 -8.69 20.99
N PRO A 183 -8.72 -7.75 20.22
CA PRO A 183 -9.51 -6.85 19.38
C PRO A 183 -10.20 -7.60 18.23
N THR A 184 -11.31 -7.08 17.74
CA THR A 184 -11.88 -7.46 16.45
C THR A 184 -10.93 -7.07 15.30
N PHE A 185 -11.15 -7.59 14.10
CA PHE A 185 -10.32 -7.24 12.95
C PHE A 185 -10.38 -5.72 12.65
N LEU A 186 -11.58 -5.11 12.75
CA LEU A 186 -11.73 -3.67 12.54
C LEU A 186 -10.96 -2.86 13.59
N GLU A 187 -11.03 -3.25 14.85
CA GLU A 187 -10.28 -2.59 15.93
C GLU A 187 -8.76 -2.77 15.75
N ALA A 188 -8.34 -3.95 15.30
CA ALA A 188 -6.93 -4.24 15.02
C ALA A 188 -6.37 -3.35 13.89
N ILE A 189 -7.11 -3.15 12.79
CA ILE A 189 -6.67 -2.22 11.74
C ILE A 189 -6.77 -0.77 12.19
N ASP A 190 -7.75 -0.41 13.03
CA ASP A 190 -7.86 0.92 13.62
C ASP A 190 -6.71 1.25 14.59
N SER A 191 -6.02 0.23 15.12
CA SER A 191 -4.85 0.38 15.97
C SER A 191 -3.53 0.53 15.19
N ILE A 192 -3.53 0.31 13.87
CA ILE A 192 -2.32 0.49 13.05
C ILE A 192 -1.93 1.96 13.09
N GLU A 193 -0.71 2.23 13.52
CA GLU A 193 -0.16 3.58 13.50
C GLU A 193 0.03 4.04 12.06
N GLN A 194 -0.56 5.18 11.75
CA GLN A 194 -0.33 5.82 10.46
C GLN A 194 1.11 6.35 10.44
N LYS A 195 1.84 6.09 9.36
CA LYS A 195 3.12 6.76 9.15
C LYS A 195 2.87 8.26 9.11
N GLU A 196 3.37 8.97 10.10
CA GLU A 196 3.27 10.43 10.07
C GLU A 196 3.95 10.95 8.80
N PRO A 197 3.28 11.86 8.08
CA PRO A 197 3.93 12.55 6.97
C PRO A 197 5.23 13.19 7.46
N LEU A 198 6.31 13.09 6.68
CA LEU A 198 7.62 13.63 7.04
C LEU A 198 7.62 15.17 6.97
N THR A 199 6.79 15.81 7.82
CA THR A 199 6.60 17.26 7.83
C THR A 199 7.80 18.01 8.40
N GLY A 200 8.56 17.39 9.29
CA GLY A 200 9.76 17.97 9.91
C GLY A 200 11.03 17.90 9.07
N GLY A 201 11.00 17.30 7.89
CA GLY A 201 12.13 17.20 6.97
C GLY A 201 12.25 18.40 6.02
N PRO A 202 13.37 18.54 5.30
CA PRO A 202 13.49 19.53 4.25
C PRO A 202 12.50 19.25 3.12
N LEU A 203 12.01 20.30 2.46
CA LEU A 203 11.06 20.17 1.35
C LEU A 203 11.63 19.31 0.23
N ARG A 204 10.87 18.31 -0.18
CA ARG A 204 11.08 17.49 -1.38
C ARG A 204 9.76 17.36 -2.12
N LEU A 205 9.69 17.97 -3.29
CA LEU A 205 8.51 18.01 -4.15
C LEU A 205 8.89 17.60 -5.56
N PRO A 206 8.83 16.29 -5.89
CA PRO A 206 9.01 15.82 -7.26
C PRO A 206 7.91 16.35 -8.18
N ILE A 207 8.32 16.95 -9.29
CA ILE A 207 7.38 17.48 -10.30
C ILE A 207 6.85 16.32 -11.13
N GLN A 208 5.56 16.14 -11.08
CA GLN A 208 4.83 15.06 -11.79
C GLN A 208 4.51 15.48 -13.22
N ASP A 209 4.10 16.72 -13.40
CA ASP A 209 3.76 17.29 -14.70
C ASP A 209 3.74 18.81 -14.66
N VAL A 210 3.74 19.43 -15.85
CA VAL A 210 3.59 20.87 -16.01
C VAL A 210 2.51 21.14 -17.06
N TYR A 211 1.39 21.66 -16.61
CA TYR A 211 0.27 22.00 -17.46
C TYR A 211 0.36 23.46 -17.90
N LYS A 212 0.04 23.70 -19.15
CA LYS A 212 -0.10 25.04 -19.68
C LYS A 212 -1.58 25.32 -19.96
N PHE A 213 -2.18 26.14 -19.08
CA PHE A 213 -3.51 26.65 -19.29
C PHE A 213 -3.39 28.14 -19.52
N ASP A 214 -3.92 28.64 -20.62
CA ASP A 214 -3.78 30.02 -21.06
C ASP A 214 -2.30 30.43 -21.16
N GLU A 215 -1.91 31.49 -20.47
CA GLU A 215 -0.52 31.92 -20.35
C GLU A 215 0.18 31.41 -19.09
N ARG A 216 -0.57 30.73 -18.21
CA ARG A 216 -0.06 30.22 -16.93
C ARG A 216 0.53 28.85 -17.10
N ARG A 217 1.66 28.61 -16.41
CA ARG A 217 2.25 27.29 -16.22
C ARG A 217 1.95 26.81 -14.82
N ILE A 218 1.19 25.74 -14.71
CA ILE A 218 0.84 25.11 -13.45
C ILE A 218 1.72 23.87 -13.25
N LEU A 219 2.55 23.92 -12.23
CA LEU A 219 3.39 22.79 -11.83
C LEU A 219 2.58 21.91 -10.89
N VAL A 220 2.65 20.60 -11.10
CA VAL A 220 1.92 19.62 -10.28
C VAL A 220 2.91 18.59 -9.72
N GLY A 221 2.76 18.30 -8.44
CA GLY A 221 3.57 17.29 -7.76
C GLY A 221 2.95 16.84 -6.45
N ARG A 222 3.64 15.96 -5.75
CA ARG A 222 3.30 15.55 -4.39
C ARG A 222 4.42 15.96 -3.44
N ILE A 223 4.07 16.59 -2.34
CA ILE A 223 5.02 16.91 -1.29
C ILE A 223 5.37 15.61 -0.57
N GLU A 224 6.60 15.13 -0.74
CA GLU A 224 7.09 13.90 -0.10
C GLU A 224 7.60 14.18 1.31
N THR A 225 8.29 15.30 1.51
CA THR A 225 8.78 15.74 2.82
C THR A 225 8.67 17.25 2.96
N GLY A 226 8.60 17.75 4.19
CA GLY A 226 8.53 19.17 4.51
C GLY A 226 7.17 19.81 4.25
N SER A 227 7.19 21.11 4.01
CA SER A 227 6.01 21.91 3.71
C SER A 227 6.33 22.94 2.63
N LEU A 228 5.29 23.41 1.95
CA LEU A 228 5.35 24.40 0.89
C LEU A 228 4.37 25.53 1.20
N SER A 229 4.83 26.79 1.15
CA SER A 229 4.01 27.99 1.38
C SER A 229 4.05 28.91 0.17
N ILE A 230 3.01 29.73 0.02
CA ILE A 230 3.02 30.84 -0.93
C ILE A 230 4.14 31.81 -0.53
N GLY A 231 4.95 32.24 -1.50
CA GLY A 231 6.10 33.10 -1.31
C GLY A 231 7.42 32.35 -1.04
N ASP A 232 7.38 31.04 -0.82
CA ASP A 232 8.60 30.24 -0.66
C ASP A 232 9.46 30.27 -1.94
N THR A 233 10.78 30.44 -1.76
CA THR A 233 11.73 30.29 -2.86
C THR A 233 12.08 28.81 -3.05
N LEU A 234 11.88 28.31 -4.24
CA LEU A 234 12.17 26.93 -4.63
C LEU A 234 13.40 26.84 -5.51
N LEU A 235 14.25 25.85 -5.24
CA LEU A 235 15.32 25.42 -6.11
C LEU A 235 14.88 24.16 -6.87
N PHE A 236 15.01 24.16 -8.19
CA PHE A 236 14.67 23.04 -9.06
C PHE A 236 15.91 22.29 -9.51
N SER A 237 16.10 21.09 -9.00
CA SER A 237 17.20 20.18 -9.41
C SER A 237 16.73 19.29 -10.57
N PRO A 238 17.58 18.98 -11.58
CA PRO A 238 19.00 19.34 -11.71
C PRO A 238 19.26 20.68 -12.42
N SER A 239 18.24 21.44 -12.80
CA SER A 239 18.41 22.68 -13.57
C SER A 239 19.07 23.82 -12.79
N ASN A 240 19.10 23.73 -11.45
CA ASN A 240 19.60 24.74 -10.50
C ASN A 240 18.99 26.15 -10.68
N LYS A 241 17.77 26.19 -11.18
CA LYS A 241 16.99 27.44 -11.28
C LYS A 241 16.15 27.63 -10.03
N THR A 242 15.94 28.90 -9.67
CA THR A 242 15.10 29.29 -8.53
C THR A 242 13.95 30.15 -8.99
N ALA A 243 12.80 30.05 -8.33
CA ALA A 243 11.67 30.94 -8.45
C ALA A 243 10.79 30.86 -7.20
N ASN A 244 9.92 31.86 -6.98
CA ASN A 244 9.04 31.87 -5.82
C ASN A 244 7.66 31.33 -6.15
N VAL A 245 7.02 30.66 -5.18
CA VAL A 245 5.64 30.19 -5.29
C VAL A 245 4.72 31.42 -5.29
N SER A 246 3.96 31.56 -6.36
CA SER A 246 3.01 32.68 -6.54
C SER A 246 1.63 32.35 -6.00
N SER A 247 1.09 31.18 -6.34
CA SER A 247 -0.23 30.74 -5.90
C SER A 247 -0.34 29.23 -5.86
N PHE A 248 -1.30 28.73 -5.08
CA PHE A 248 -1.79 27.37 -5.19
C PHE A 248 -3.01 27.33 -6.10
N GLU A 249 -3.08 26.31 -6.93
CA GLU A 249 -4.17 26.11 -7.88
C GLU A 249 -4.98 24.86 -7.52
N THR A 250 -6.31 24.94 -7.67
CA THR A 250 -7.21 23.81 -7.46
C THR A 250 -8.29 23.78 -8.53
N TRP A 251 -8.83 22.58 -8.78
CA TRP A 251 -9.81 22.40 -9.84
C TRP A 251 -11.24 22.74 -9.41
N ASN A 252 -11.63 22.49 -8.15
CA ASN A 252 -13.01 22.64 -7.67
C ASN A 252 -13.16 23.25 -6.28
N GLU A 253 -12.08 23.57 -5.60
CA GLU A 253 -12.11 24.08 -4.23
C GLU A 253 -11.20 25.29 -4.10
N THR A 254 -11.60 26.26 -3.29
CA THR A 254 -10.72 27.39 -2.97
C THR A 254 -9.78 26.94 -1.85
N ILE A 255 -8.47 26.86 -2.11
CA ILE A 255 -7.49 26.63 -1.05
C ILE A 255 -7.43 27.89 -0.19
N THR A 256 -7.88 27.79 1.05
CA THR A 256 -7.72 28.85 2.07
C THR A 256 -6.40 28.72 2.84
N GLN A 257 -5.67 27.63 2.64
CA GLN A 257 -4.42 27.35 3.34
C GLN A 257 -3.24 27.96 2.57
N GLU A 258 -2.46 28.78 3.25
CA GLU A 258 -1.23 29.37 2.70
C GLU A 258 -0.05 28.39 2.74
N THR A 259 -0.16 27.30 3.49
CA THR A 259 0.88 26.27 3.65
C THR A 259 0.30 24.87 3.47
N LEU A 260 0.96 24.05 2.67
CA LEU A 260 0.64 22.64 2.44
C LEU A 260 1.80 21.77 2.89
N SER A 261 1.49 20.66 3.57
CA SER A 261 2.50 19.76 4.17
C SER A 261 2.66 18.46 3.38
N ALA A 262 3.72 17.71 3.72
CA ALA A 262 4.01 16.38 3.18
C ALA A 262 2.78 15.46 3.13
N GLY A 263 2.73 14.61 2.10
CA GLY A 263 1.63 13.69 1.82
C GLY A 263 0.53 14.26 0.92
N ARG A 264 0.51 15.58 0.66
CA ARG A 264 -0.47 16.23 -0.22
C ARG A 264 0.03 16.36 -1.66
N SER A 265 -0.88 16.18 -2.61
CA SER A 265 -0.68 16.61 -3.99
C SER A 265 -0.99 18.09 -4.09
N VAL A 266 -0.15 18.81 -4.82
CA VAL A 266 -0.25 20.26 -4.97
C VAL A 266 -0.11 20.65 -6.43
N ALA A 267 -0.90 21.66 -6.84
CA ALA A 267 -0.72 22.39 -8.07
C ALA A 267 -0.39 23.86 -7.72
N PHE A 268 0.62 24.44 -8.34
CA PHE A 268 1.08 25.79 -8.01
C PHE A 268 1.67 26.49 -9.20
N THR A 269 1.71 27.80 -9.13
CA THR A 269 2.36 28.67 -10.11
C THR A 269 3.60 29.35 -9.51
N LEU A 270 4.48 29.81 -10.38
CA LEU A 270 5.68 30.54 -10.00
C LEU A 270 5.55 32.02 -10.42
N ASP A 271 6.27 32.89 -9.73
CA ASP A 271 6.36 34.32 -10.06
C ASP A 271 7.14 34.56 -11.37
N GLU A 272 8.07 33.66 -11.72
CA GLU A 272 8.83 33.70 -12.96
C GLU A 272 8.58 32.47 -13.83
N GLN A 273 8.57 32.66 -15.15
CA GLN A 273 8.47 31.56 -16.10
C GLN A 273 9.83 30.91 -16.31
N ILE A 274 10.19 29.98 -15.45
CA ILE A 274 11.38 29.14 -15.61
C ILE A 274 11.02 27.81 -16.30
N PHE A 275 11.99 27.21 -16.96
CA PHE A 275 11.80 25.91 -17.59
C PHE A 275 11.93 24.79 -16.54
N VAL A 276 10.80 24.15 -16.22
CA VAL A 276 10.71 23.00 -15.32
C VAL A 276 10.03 21.87 -16.07
N GLU A 277 10.50 20.65 -15.86
CA GLU A 277 9.99 19.44 -16.50
C GLU A 277 9.61 18.39 -15.46
N ARG A 278 8.82 17.40 -15.89
CA ARG A 278 8.60 16.18 -15.13
C ARG A 278 9.94 15.53 -14.75
N GLY A 279 10.07 15.13 -13.49
CA GLY A 279 11.30 14.53 -12.96
C GLY A 279 12.22 15.51 -12.26
N HIS A 280 12.02 16.81 -12.41
CA HIS A 280 12.69 17.78 -11.55
C HIS A 280 12.20 17.66 -10.11
N ILE A 281 13.06 18.03 -9.15
CA ILE A 281 12.72 18.07 -7.73
C ILE A 281 12.78 19.52 -7.27
N ALA A 282 11.66 20.03 -6.78
CA ALA A 282 11.64 21.31 -6.08
C ALA A 282 12.02 21.11 -4.61
N SER A 283 12.87 21.97 -4.10
CA SER A 283 13.41 21.91 -2.73
C SER A 283 13.71 23.30 -2.17
N ASP A 284 13.89 23.40 -0.85
CA ASP A 284 14.45 24.60 -0.23
C ASP A 284 15.90 24.82 -0.74
N PRO A 285 16.25 26.02 -1.24
CA PRO A 285 17.62 26.34 -1.65
C PRO A 285 18.69 26.12 -0.57
N LYS A 286 18.31 26.23 0.70
CA LYS A 286 19.23 25.97 1.85
C LYS A 286 19.49 24.50 2.10
N SER A 287 18.65 23.62 1.54
CA SER A 287 18.75 22.18 1.71
C SER A 287 18.46 21.45 0.39
N PRO A 288 19.32 21.58 -0.64
CA PRO A 288 19.12 20.95 -1.93
C PRO A 288 19.20 19.43 -1.81
N PRO A 289 18.57 18.67 -2.74
CA PRO A 289 18.77 17.23 -2.81
C PRO A 289 20.21 16.91 -3.17
N PHE A 290 20.70 15.76 -2.70
CA PHE A 290 22.03 15.28 -3.08
C PHE A 290 21.98 14.71 -4.52
N GLU A 291 22.75 15.31 -5.41
CA GLU A 291 22.89 14.84 -6.79
C GLU A 291 24.12 13.94 -6.94
N THR A 292 23.93 12.76 -7.51
CA THR A 292 25.01 11.81 -7.75
C THR A 292 24.73 10.95 -8.97
N ASN A 293 25.79 10.54 -9.66
CA ASN A 293 25.74 9.59 -10.75
C ASN A 293 26.14 8.16 -10.30
N ILE A 294 26.50 7.96 -9.05
CA ILE A 294 26.89 6.66 -8.47
C ILE A 294 26.20 6.47 -7.12
N PHE A 295 25.50 5.36 -6.95
CA PHE A 295 24.82 5.03 -5.69
C PHE A 295 24.80 3.52 -5.45
N LYS A 296 24.52 3.13 -4.19
CA LYS A 296 24.28 1.74 -3.80
C LYS A 296 22.81 1.57 -3.49
N ALA A 297 22.23 0.47 -3.96
CA ALA A 297 20.82 0.14 -3.72
C ALA A 297 20.66 -1.32 -3.31
N ARG A 298 19.62 -1.59 -2.53
CA ARG A 298 19.10 -2.94 -2.33
C ARG A 298 18.03 -3.18 -3.38
N LEU A 299 18.08 -4.32 -4.04
CA LEU A 299 17.18 -4.64 -5.14
C LEU A 299 16.43 -5.95 -4.87
N PHE A 300 15.14 -5.95 -5.20
CA PHE A 300 14.40 -7.17 -5.44
C PHE A 300 14.49 -7.50 -6.91
N TRP A 301 15.06 -8.64 -7.24
CA TRP A 301 15.17 -9.07 -8.62
C TRP A 301 14.03 -10.03 -8.96
N LEU A 302 13.09 -9.59 -9.80
CA LEU A 302 11.87 -10.32 -10.16
C LEU A 302 11.90 -10.85 -11.61
N ALA A 303 13.01 -10.64 -12.32
CA ALA A 303 13.12 -11.15 -13.68
C ALA A 303 13.63 -12.60 -13.67
N GLU A 304 13.21 -13.40 -14.65
CA GLU A 304 13.65 -14.77 -14.82
C GLU A 304 15.15 -14.88 -15.12
N LYS A 305 15.69 -13.91 -15.88
CA LYS A 305 17.11 -13.85 -16.17
C LYS A 305 17.89 -13.31 -14.98
N PRO A 306 19.00 -13.92 -14.59
CA PRO A 306 19.81 -13.43 -13.48
C PRO A 306 20.35 -12.02 -13.75
N LEU A 307 20.46 -11.23 -12.68
CA LEU A 307 21.07 -9.92 -12.73
C LEU A 307 22.58 -10.05 -12.91
N VAL A 308 23.11 -9.48 -13.97
CA VAL A 308 24.55 -9.57 -14.31
C VAL A 308 25.19 -8.19 -14.33
N LYS A 309 26.50 -8.14 -14.05
CA LYS A 309 27.32 -6.94 -14.15
C LYS A 309 27.24 -6.35 -15.56
N SER A 310 27.32 -5.03 -15.65
CA SER A 310 27.23 -4.26 -16.90
C SER A 310 25.87 -4.33 -17.62
N CYS A 311 24.83 -4.83 -16.92
CA CYS A 311 23.46 -4.74 -17.42
C CYS A 311 23.00 -3.27 -17.40
N ARG A 312 22.41 -2.85 -18.52
CA ARG A 312 21.74 -1.54 -18.60
C ARG A 312 20.31 -1.69 -18.12
N MET A 313 19.89 -0.77 -17.28
CA MET A 313 18.56 -0.74 -16.67
C MET A 313 18.00 0.68 -16.68
N THR A 314 16.70 0.81 -16.66
CA THR A 314 16.04 2.08 -16.42
C THR A 314 15.70 2.18 -14.94
N LEU A 315 16.28 3.17 -14.25
CA LEU A 315 15.90 3.55 -12.91
C LEU A 315 14.72 4.52 -12.99
N LYS A 316 13.61 4.18 -12.35
CA LYS A 316 12.50 5.11 -12.10
C LYS A 316 12.63 5.59 -10.66
N LEU A 317 12.92 6.87 -10.51
CA LEU A 317 13.06 7.51 -9.22
C LEU A 317 12.02 8.63 -9.10
N THR A 318 11.04 8.45 -8.22
CA THR A 318 9.88 9.34 -8.13
C THR A 318 9.21 9.53 -9.50
N THR A 319 9.34 10.68 -10.11
CA THR A 319 8.74 11.03 -11.41
C THR A 319 9.73 11.00 -12.58
N ALA A 320 11.02 10.82 -12.29
CA ALA A 320 12.10 10.79 -13.28
C ALA A 320 12.47 9.38 -13.74
N GLU A 321 13.04 9.28 -14.94
CA GLU A 321 13.58 8.05 -15.49
C GLU A 321 15.04 8.27 -15.91
N TYR A 322 15.94 7.39 -15.48
CA TYR A 322 17.36 7.47 -15.77
C TYR A 322 17.90 6.15 -16.31
N SER A 323 18.78 6.23 -17.29
CA SER A 323 19.52 5.05 -17.75
C SER A 323 20.67 4.76 -16.79
N CYS A 324 20.69 3.56 -16.21
CA CYS A 324 21.69 3.12 -15.24
C CYS A 324 22.48 1.92 -15.75
N LEU A 325 23.71 1.81 -15.27
CA LEU A 325 24.58 0.67 -15.53
C LEU A 325 24.94 0.00 -14.19
N LEU A 326 24.79 -1.31 -14.11
CA LEU A 326 25.21 -2.06 -12.94
C LEU A 326 26.73 -2.22 -12.90
N TYR A 327 27.40 -1.55 -11.97
CA TYR A 327 28.85 -1.53 -11.84
C TYR A 327 29.43 -2.74 -11.11
N THR A 328 28.75 -3.19 -10.06
CA THR A 328 29.23 -4.26 -9.19
C THR A 328 28.41 -5.53 -9.38
N SER A 329 29.02 -6.68 -9.10
CA SER A 329 28.26 -7.92 -9.02
C SER A 329 27.29 -7.84 -7.83
N PRO A 330 26.05 -8.38 -7.97
CA PRO A 330 25.13 -8.52 -6.85
C PRO A 330 25.78 -9.27 -5.70
N SER A 331 25.60 -8.81 -4.47
CA SER A 331 26.13 -9.52 -3.30
C SER A 331 25.31 -10.80 -3.07
N PRO A 332 25.94 -11.97 -2.90
CA PRO A 332 25.25 -13.23 -2.67
C PRO A 332 24.54 -13.32 -1.30
N ARG A 333 24.63 -12.30 -0.45
CA ARG A 333 23.97 -12.31 0.87
C ARG A 333 22.44 -12.29 0.80
N ASP A 334 21.86 -11.94 -0.35
CA ASP A 334 20.41 -11.80 -0.55
C ASP A 334 19.80 -12.96 -1.37
N SER A 335 20.53 -14.02 -1.67
CA SER A 335 20.06 -15.10 -2.56
C SER A 335 19.51 -16.34 -1.82
N ARG A 336 19.18 -16.23 -0.54
CA ARG A 336 18.54 -17.34 0.21
C ARG A 336 17.15 -16.92 0.65
N VAL A 337 16.20 -17.10 -0.24
CA VAL A 337 14.77 -17.21 0.06
C VAL A 337 14.28 -18.54 -0.50
#